data_2687a171061f59b85257746c7d394a48
#
_entry.id   2687a171061f59b85257746c7d394a48
#
_cell.length_a   1.000
_cell.length_b   1.000
_cell.length_c   1.000
_cell.angle_alpha   90.00
_cell.angle_beta   90.00
_cell.angle_gamma   90.00
#
_symmetry.space_group_name_H-M   'P 1'
#
loop_
_entity.id
_entity.type
_entity.pdbx_description
1 polymer ?
#
loop_
_entity_poly.entity_id
_entity_poly.type
_entity_poly.pdbx_seq_one_letter_code
_entity_poly.pdbx_strand_id
1 'polypeptide(L)'
;MLAQGITSWLSYKQKSVAFSSTEAEYIALSDCSHQLVWTSNLLCKIGFDIPVPHLYGDNLGSLFWSTKPVQEKRSKYIDIWYNYVRDAIEDDKIKLYHIDGARNPADILTKNLGQILFHQFCPLLGLEIL
;
A
#
# COMPACT_ATOMS: atom_id res chain seq x y z
N MET A 1 -10.08 2.42 -0.81
CA MET A 1 -11.15 3.39 -1.09
C MET A 1 -12.50 2.70 -0.92
N LEU A 2 -13.44 3.33 -0.27
CA LEU A 2 -14.81 2.88 -0.10
C LEU A 2 -15.74 3.97 -0.64
N ALA A 3 -16.88 3.57 -1.22
CA ALA A 3 -17.87 4.51 -1.74
C ALA A 3 -17.28 5.62 -2.65
N GLN A 4 -16.31 5.25 -3.48
CA GLN A 4 -15.61 6.13 -4.43
C GLN A 4 -14.78 7.26 -3.80
N GLY A 5 -14.47 7.16 -2.50
CA GLY A 5 -13.63 8.14 -1.82
C GLY A 5 -12.52 7.53 -0.98
N ILE A 6 -11.56 8.37 -0.58
CA ILE A 6 -10.52 8.00 0.37
C ILE A 6 -11.16 7.86 1.76
N THR A 7 -10.95 6.73 2.42
CA THR A 7 -11.41 6.50 3.79
C THR A 7 -10.28 6.58 4.81
N SER A 8 -9.06 6.32 4.38
CA SER A 8 -7.85 6.43 5.21
C SER A 8 -6.65 6.80 4.34
N TRP A 9 -5.76 7.60 4.87
CA TRP A 9 -4.51 7.99 4.24
C TRP A 9 -3.43 8.20 5.30
N LEU A 10 -2.18 8.00 4.89
CA LEU A 10 -1.03 8.15 5.77
C LEU A 10 0.14 8.71 4.98
N SER A 11 0.78 9.74 5.51
CA SER A 11 2.04 10.27 5.00
C SER A 11 2.89 10.68 6.20
N TYR A 12 4.02 10.01 6.41
CA TYR A 12 4.91 10.28 7.54
C TYR A 12 6.36 9.90 7.23
N LYS A 13 7.28 10.46 7.99
CA LYS A 13 8.68 10.05 7.95
C LYS A 13 8.84 8.72 8.66
N GLN A 14 9.33 7.70 7.95
CA GLN A 14 9.60 6.39 8.54
C GLN A 14 10.61 6.50 9.69
N LYS A 15 10.36 5.76 10.78
CA LYS A 15 11.23 5.76 11.98
C LYS A 15 12.52 4.97 11.76
N SER A 16 12.49 3.98 10.87
CA SER A 16 13.66 3.19 10.49
C SER A 16 14.37 3.83 9.30
N VAL A 17 15.69 3.68 9.28
CA VAL A 17 16.50 4.06 8.12
C VAL A 17 16.45 2.92 7.11
N ALA A 18 15.80 3.14 5.97
CA ALA A 18 15.81 2.18 4.87
C ALA A 18 17.16 2.25 4.13
N PHE A 19 17.73 1.09 3.82
CA PHE A 19 18.98 0.99 3.06
C PHE A 19 18.80 1.19 1.56
N SER A 20 17.57 1.17 1.07
CA SER A 20 17.22 1.39 -0.34
C SER A 20 15.81 1.95 -0.48
N SER A 21 15.52 2.55 -1.65
CA SER A 21 14.16 2.97 -2.00
C SER A 21 13.19 1.79 -2.01
N THR A 22 13.62 0.63 -2.50
CA THR A 22 12.82 -0.60 -2.49
C THR A 22 12.42 -1.03 -1.08
N GLU A 23 13.31 -0.89 -0.11
CA GLU A 23 13.01 -1.19 1.30
C GLU A 23 12.03 -0.18 1.88
N ALA A 24 12.20 1.11 1.60
CA ALA A 24 11.27 2.14 2.03
C ALA A 24 9.85 1.90 1.47
N GLU A 25 9.75 1.56 0.20
CA GLU A 25 8.48 1.20 -0.44
C GLU A 25 7.87 -0.07 0.15
N TYR A 26 8.71 -1.06 0.48
CA TYR A 26 8.23 -2.30 1.10
C TYR A 26 7.67 -2.06 2.51
N ILE A 27 8.29 -1.21 3.31
CA ILE A 27 7.79 -0.81 4.63
C ILE A 27 6.42 -0.13 4.49
N ALA A 28 6.30 0.79 3.53
CA ALA A 28 5.02 1.47 3.25
C ALA A 28 3.93 0.48 2.79
N LEU A 29 4.31 -0.50 1.96
CA LEU A 29 3.42 -1.57 1.52
C LEU A 29 2.94 -2.44 2.69
N SER A 30 3.81 -2.77 3.64
CA SER A 30 3.48 -3.52 4.85
C SER A 30 2.49 -2.75 5.73
N ASP A 31 2.74 -1.47 6.00
CA ASP A 31 1.84 -0.63 6.79
C ASP A 31 0.46 -0.51 6.13
N CYS A 32 0.43 -0.33 4.82
CA CYS A 32 -0.82 -0.30 4.06
C CYS A 32 -1.57 -1.63 4.12
N SER A 33 -0.85 -2.77 4.05
CA SER A 33 -1.43 -4.11 4.17
C SER A 33 -2.11 -4.32 5.52
N HIS A 34 -1.47 -3.91 6.61
CA HIS A 34 -2.05 -3.99 7.96
C HIS A 34 -3.35 -3.19 8.05
N GLN A 35 -3.34 -1.95 7.58
CA GLN A 35 -4.52 -1.08 7.58
C GLN A 35 -5.65 -1.66 6.73
N LEU A 36 -5.30 -2.23 5.57
CA LEU A 36 -6.26 -2.79 4.63
C LEU A 36 -6.94 -4.04 5.19
N VAL A 37 -6.18 -4.97 5.77
CA VAL A 37 -6.70 -6.17 6.42
C VAL A 37 -7.55 -5.81 7.64
N TRP A 38 -7.11 -4.84 8.45
CA TRP A 38 -7.89 -4.38 9.60
C TRP A 38 -9.23 -3.79 9.17
N THR A 39 -9.25 -2.91 8.17
CA THR A 39 -10.47 -2.30 7.65
C THR A 39 -11.42 -3.35 7.07
N SER A 40 -10.89 -4.31 6.31
CA SER A 40 -11.68 -5.42 5.75
C SER A 40 -12.34 -6.25 6.83
N ASN A 41 -11.58 -6.62 7.86
CA ASN A 41 -12.11 -7.37 9.00
C ASN A 41 -13.19 -6.59 9.76
N LEU A 42 -13.03 -5.28 9.94
CA LEU A 42 -14.02 -4.42 10.57
C LEU A 42 -15.32 -4.41 9.77
N LEU A 43 -15.22 -4.19 8.45
CA LEU A 43 -16.38 -4.15 7.56
C LEU A 43 -17.15 -5.49 7.57
N CYS A 44 -16.44 -6.61 7.49
CA CYS A 44 -17.06 -7.95 7.60
C CYS A 44 -17.77 -8.14 8.94
N LYS A 45 -17.17 -7.70 10.05
CA LYS A 45 -17.77 -7.82 11.38
C LYS A 45 -19.06 -7.00 11.56
N ILE A 46 -19.19 -5.88 10.87
CA ILE A 46 -20.41 -5.06 10.89
C ILE A 46 -21.42 -5.45 9.80
N GLY A 47 -21.17 -6.57 9.11
CA GLY A 47 -22.15 -7.20 8.21
C GLY A 47 -22.00 -6.83 6.72
N PHE A 48 -20.93 -6.18 6.31
CA PHE A 48 -20.68 -5.95 4.89
C PHE A 48 -19.97 -7.16 4.28
N ASP A 49 -20.47 -7.63 3.15
CA ASP A 49 -19.78 -8.60 2.29
C ASP A 49 -18.91 -7.81 1.30
N ILE A 50 -17.60 -7.83 1.52
CA ILE A 50 -16.63 -7.12 0.70
C ILE A 50 -15.73 -8.11 -0.03
N PRO A 51 -15.38 -7.83 -1.30
CA PRO A 51 -14.39 -8.64 -2.03
C PRO A 51 -13.00 -8.49 -1.40
N VAL A 52 -12.11 -9.44 -1.73
CA VAL A 52 -10.70 -9.35 -1.33
C VAL A 52 -10.11 -8.02 -1.81
N PRO A 53 -9.58 -7.18 -0.91
CA PRO A 53 -9.12 -5.85 -1.27
C PRO A 53 -7.84 -5.90 -2.12
N HIS A 54 -7.71 -4.93 -3.00
CA HIS A 54 -6.56 -4.78 -3.87
C HIS A 54 -5.58 -3.76 -3.31
N LEU A 55 -4.32 -4.13 -3.27
CA LEU A 55 -3.19 -3.27 -2.91
C LEU A 55 -2.33 -3.01 -4.14
N TYR A 56 -1.98 -1.77 -4.39
CA TYR A 56 -1.17 -1.36 -5.53
C TYR A 56 0.16 -0.78 -5.07
N GLY A 57 1.25 -1.16 -5.74
CA GLY A 57 2.58 -0.61 -5.52
C GLY A 57 3.27 -0.33 -6.86
N ASP A 58 4.07 0.72 -6.92
CA ASP A 58 4.80 1.12 -8.13
C ASP A 58 6.25 0.61 -8.19
N ASN A 59 6.77 0.07 -7.09
CA ASN A 59 8.11 -0.48 -7.03
C ASN A 59 8.11 -1.99 -7.28
N LEU A 60 8.56 -2.41 -8.46
CA LEU A 60 8.66 -3.83 -8.84
C LEU A 60 9.52 -4.67 -7.90
N GLY A 61 10.59 -4.08 -7.32
CA GLY A 61 11.44 -4.77 -6.35
C GLY A 61 10.69 -5.11 -5.07
N SER A 62 9.87 -4.19 -4.53
CA SER A 62 9.06 -4.42 -3.35
C SER A 62 7.99 -5.48 -3.60
N LEU A 63 7.38 -5.48 -4.79
CA LEU A 63 6.42 -6.50 -5.21
C LEU A 63 7.06 -7.88 -5.33
N PHE A 64 8.25 -7.94 -5.90
CA PHE A 64 9.02 -9.18 -6.01
C PHE A 64 9.35 -9.78 -4.64
N TRP A 65 9.73 -8.95 -3.67
CA TRP A 65 9.99 -9.40 -2.30
C TRP A 65 8.73 -9.92 -1.60
N SER A 66 7.56 -9.39 -1.93
CA SER A 66 6.28 -9.87 -1.38
C SER A 66 5.93 -11.30 -1.83
N THR A 67 6.49 -11.77 -2.94
CA THR A 67 6.15 -13.07 -3.54
C THR A 67 7.22 -14.15 -3.33
N LYS A 68 8.43 -13.78 -2.88
CA LYS A 68 9.53 -14.73 -2.69
C LYS A 68 10.13 -14.66 -1.28
N PRO A 69 10.51 -15.82 -0.69
CA PRO A 69 11.22 -15.82 0.58
C PRO A 69 12.58 -15.13 0.41
N VAL A 70 12.81 -14.07 1.18
CA VAL A 70 14.10 -13.38 1.21
C VAL A 70 15.01 -14.15 2.15
N GLN A 71 16.07 -14.77 1.61
CA GLN A 71 17.07 -15.53 2.39
C GLN A 71 18.21 -14.68 2.94
N GLU A 72 18.10 -13.36 2.95
CA GLU A 72 19.18 -12.52 3.46
C GLU A 72 19.11 -12.37 4.99
N LYS A 73 20.28 -12.45 5.64
CA LYS A 73 20.48 -12.18 7.08
C LYS A 73 20.21 -10.71 7.41
N ARG A 74 18.95 -10.32 7.45
CA ARG A 74 18.50 -8.98 7.83
C ARG A 74 17.96 -8.99 9.26
N SER A 75 17.84 -7.80 9.87
CA SER A 75 17.41 -7.67 11.25
C SER A 75 16.03 -8.31 11.48
N LYS A 76 15.84 -8.92 12.65
CA LYS A 76 14.62 -9.63 13.07
C LYS A 76 13.32 -8.84 12.90
N TYR A 77 13.39 -7.50 12.89
CA TYR A 77 12.24 -6.62 12.70
C TYR A 77 11.80 -6.52 11.23
N ILE A 78 12.75 -6.56 10.30
CA ILE A 78 12.47 -6.54 8.87
C ILE A 78 11.77 -7.83 8.46
N ASP A 79 12.20 -8.98 9.01
CA ASP A 79 11.61 -10.28 8.74
C ASP A 79 10.11 -10.35 9.11
N ILE A 80 9.69 -9.67 10.18
CA ILE A 80 8.28 -9.65 10.60
C ILE A 80 7.41 -8.94 9.57
N TRP A 81 7.83 -7.79 9.03
CA TRP A 81 7.09 -7.06 8.01
C TRP A 81 7.03 -7.82 6.69
N TYR A 82 8.15 -8.44 6.28
CA TYR A 82 8.23 -9.26 5.07
C TYR A 82 7.28 -10.45 5.13
N ASN A 83 7.27 -11.15 6.24
CA ASN A 83 6.41 -12.31 6.41
C ASN A 83 4.94 -11.92 6.40
N TYR A 84 4.57 -10.81 7.05
CA TYR A 84 3.18 -10.39 7.14
C TYR A 84 2.53 -10.15 5.76
N VAL A 85 3.19 -9.40 4.88
CA VAL A 85 2.65 -9.10 3.55
C VAL A 85 2.47 -10.38 2.74
N ARG A 86 3.46 -11.27 2.78
CA ARG A 86 3.41 -12.55 2.09
C ARG A 86 2.29 -13.43 2.64
N ASP A 87 2.20 -13.58 3.94
CA ASP A 87 1.15 -14.38 4.58
C ASP A 87 -0.25 -13.83 4.26
N ALA A 88 -0.41 -12.50 4.22
CA ALA A 88 -1.67 -11.86 3.84
C ALA A 88 -2.06 -12.13 2.37
N ILE A 89 -1.08 -12.26 1.47
CA ILE A 89 -1.31 -12.64 0.07
C ILE A 89 -1.65 -14.15 -0.03
N GLU A 90 -0.87 -15.01 0.63
CA GLU A 90 -1.07 -16.46 0.64
C GLU A 90 -2.41 -16.86 1.25
N ASP A 91 -2.88 -16.13 2.25
CA ASP A 91 -4.18 -16.31 2.91
C ASP A 91 -5.36 -15.66 2.14
N ASP A 92 -5.16 -15.15 0.93
CA ASP A 92 -6.17 -14.42 0.15
C ASP A 92 -6.82 -13.23 0.90
N LYS A 93 -6.11 -12.63 1.86
CA LYS A 93 -6.58 -11.46 2.60
C LYS A 93 -6.42 -10.16 1.80
N ILE A 94 -5.42 -10.12 0.91
CA ILE A 94 -5.16 -9.02 -0.02
C ILE A 94 -4.70 -9.56 -1.37
N LYS A 95 -4.92 -8.78 -2.44
CA LYS A 95 -4.33 -9.02 -3.76
C LYS A 95 -3.40 -7.88 -4.11
N LEU A 96 -2.16 -8.21 -4.49
CA LEU A 96 -1.13 -7.24 -4.80
C LEU A 96 -0.96 -7.07 -6.29
N TYR A 97 -0.96 -5.81 -6.75
CA TYR A 97 -0.81 -5.43 -8.16
C TYR A 97 0.23 -4.35 -8.35
N HIS A 98 0.88 -4.39 -9.51
CA HIS A 98 1.73 -3.29 -9.95
C HIS A 98 0.90 -2.16 -10.56
N ILE A 99 1.26 -0.93 -10.23
CA ILE A 99 0.77 0.28 -10.90
C ILE A 99 1.97 1.08 -11.41
N ASP A 100 1.86 1.64 -12.61
CA ASP A 100 2.87 2.57 -13.10
C ASP A 100 2.93 3.81 -12.19
N GLY A 101 4.13 4.23 -11.79
CA GLY A 101 4.33 5.40 -10.93
C GLY A 101 3.68 6.67 -11.48
N ALA A 102 3.66 6.85 -12.81
CA ALA A 102 2.96 7.95 -13.46
C ALA A 102 1.43 7.91 -13.29
N ARG A 103 0.88 6.78 -12.83
CA ARG A 103 -0.56 6.55 -12.64
C ARG A 103 -0.93 6.30 -11.17
N ASN A 104 0.04 6.37 -10.26
CA ASN A 104 -0.18 6.12 -8.84
C ASN A 104 -0.76 7.36 -8.14
N PRO A 105 -2.06 7.38 -7.80
CA PRO A 105 -2.67 8.54 -7.17
C PRO A 105 -2.18 8.80 -5.74
N ALA A 106 -1.55 7.82 -5.08
CA ALA A 106 -0.96 8.00 -3.76
C ALA A 106 0.20 9.00 -3.75
N ASP A 107 0.83 9.25 -4.90
CA ASP A 107 1.89 10.24 -5.06
C ASP A 107 1.46 11.66 -4.67
N ILE A 108 0.16 11.98 -4.76
CA ILE A 108 -0.38 13.27 -4.31
C ILE A 108 -0.09 13.57 -2.83
N LEU A 109 0.11 12.53 -2.02
CA LEU A 109 0.35 12.64 -0.57
C LEU A 109 1.83 12.79 -0.22
N THR A 110 2.74 12.48 -1.15
CA THR A 110 4.17 12.36 -0.86
C THR A 110 5.07 13.16 -1.80
N LYS A 111 4.55 13.54 -2.98
CA LYS A 111 5.33 14.23 -4.03
C LYS A 111 4.72 15.60 -4.35
N ASN A 112 5.57 16.56 -4.64
CA ASN A 112 5.13 17.84 -5.20
C ASN A 112 4.80 17.65 -6.68
N LEU A 113 3.51 17.37 -6.96
CA LEU A 113 3.02 17.15 -8.31
C LEU A 113 2.77 18.48 -9.03
N GLY A 114 3.07 18.50 -10.34
CA GLY A 114 2.61 19.60 -11.18
C GLY A 114 1.08 19.65 -11.25
N GLN A 115 0.54 20.83 -11.53
CA GLN A 115 -0.90 21.11 -11.54
C GLN A 115 -1.70 20.09 -12.37
N ILE A 116 -1.19 19.66 -13.52
CA ILE A 116 -1.87 18.72 -14.43
C ILE A 116 -2.09 17.35 -13.75
N LEU A 117 -1.04 16.76 -13.17
CA LEU A 117 -1.12 15.47 -12.48
C LEU A 117 -1.98 15.57 -11.21
N PHE A 118 -1.86 16.67 -10.48
CA PHE A 118 -2.69 16.93 -9.31
C PHE A 118 -4.18 16.88 -9.66
N HIS A 119 -4.58 17.62 -10.70
CA HIS A 119 -5.98 17.64 -11.17
C HIS A 119 -6.45 16.30 -11.73
N GLN A 120 -5.55 15.48 -12.29
CA GLN A 120 -5.88 14.12 -12.75
C GLN A 120 -6.10 13.15 -11.60
N PHE A 121 -5.35 13.28 -10.50
CA PHE A 121 -5.41 12.35 -9.38
C PHE A 121 -6.53 12.66 -8.38
N CYS A 122 -6.92 13.93 -8.21
CA CYS A 122 -7.98 14.31 -7.29
C CYS A 122 -9.28 13.50 -7.50
N PRO A 123 -9.84 13.41 -8.72
CA PRO A 123 -11.05 12.62 -8.95
C PRO A 123 -10.88 11.12 -8.66
N LEU A 124 -9.68 10.57 -8.90
CA LEU A 124 -9.38 9.16 -8.59
C LEU A 124 -9.40 8.87 -7.09
N LEU A 125 -9.20 9.89 -6.27
CA LEU A 125 -9.28 9.82 -4.82
C LEU A 125 -10.65 10.24 -4.27
N GLY A 126 -11.61 10.56 -5.14
CA GLY A 126 -12.92 11.05 -4.76
C GLY A 126 -12.90 12.50 -4.23
N LEU A 127 -11.89 13.28 -4.61
CA LEU A 127 -11.77 14.70 -4.26
C LEU A 127 -12.35 15.56 -5.38
N GLU A 128 -13.21 16.49 -5.02
CA GLU A 128 -13.71 17.51 -5.94
C GLU A 128 -12.76 18.72 -5.94
N ILE A 129 -12.43 19.22 -7.12
CA ILE A 129 -11.66 20.45 -7.28
C ILE A 129 -12.66 21.57 -7.42
N LEU A 130 -12.72 22.43 -6.43
CA LEU A 130 -13.57 23.64 -6.44
C LEU A 130 -12.98 24.70 -7.37
#